data_34ef4857c9dd6247bc43832bbff01d93
#
_entry.id   34ef4857c9dd6247bc43832bbff01d93
#
_cell.length_a   1.000
_cell.length_b   1.000
_cell.length_c   1.000
_cell.angle_alpha   90.00
_cell.angle_beta   90.00
_cell.angle_gamma   90.00
#
_symmetry.space_group_name_H-M   'P 1'
#
loop_
_entity.id
_entity.type
_entity.pdbx_description
1 polymer ?
#
loop_
_entity_poly.entity_id
_entity_poly.type
_entity_poly.pdbx_seq_one_letter_code
_entity_poly.pdbx_strand_id
1 'polypeptide(L)'
;MNNQFKGFEEVFGQLLPVAEQMQQLQQHMQTQMQQVMGAFGSLPGLQGVAPINPVTMGAIAPFMSSVMGAFQQTLSQIPVHSLGQIQTEYTAELSSLLASAFSNIPTAEQQQAATHCLAQYLEGDKRFASPDWRDHGVYEFTAALYSLNAKFTRKIVDLVPDNSPEKRRMEYAVEQLVDALSPSNFFVTNPEAQKKLLETKGESLTQAIQNLLADMQKGRISQTDESAFEVGVNVATTPGQVVFENEYFQLLQYTPSTPKVGKVPMLFVPPCINKYYILDLQPANSLVKFVVDQGHTLFLVSWKNPTEAEAHFCWNGYVEDGVIQAISVAKAIAKQPKINVLGFCVGGTLLATALSTLANRGEDCINSVTFLTTLLDFTDTGALGVFVSEEQVRAREESIGQGGLMPGKDLSSAFSSLRPNDLVWNYVVSNYLKGEKPPVFDLLYWNSDSTNLAGPMFAWYLRNTYLENNLVKPGHVEVCGEPVDLGLIDAPVYVLATREDHIVPWTSAFQTSHLVSGEARFVLGASGHIAGVINPASKNKRNYWVCEGDLPATPEAWLKKAKEVPGSWWNDWAAWLEPLKGGEVKAPAKPGNTKFKPLEPAPGRYVKQRV
;
A
#
# COMPACT_ATOMS: atom_id res chain seq x y z
N MET A 1 -1.17 51.27 21.58
CA MET A 1 -0.22 50.21 21.15
C MET A 1 0.21 49.23 22.26
N ASN A 2 -0.09 49.46 23.54
CA ASN A 2 0.42 48.61 24.64
C ASN A 2 -0.52 47.47 25.11
N ASN A 3 -1.72 47.31 24.52
CA ASN A 3 -2.64 46.27 24.97
C ASN A 3 -2.69 45.01 24.04
N GLN A 4 -2.09 45.08 22.86
CA GLN A 4 -2.01 43.92 21.97
C GLN A 4 -0.84 42.97 22.31
N PHE A 5 0.20 43.49 22.95
CA PHE A 5 1.37 42.67 23.34
C PHE A 5 1.15 41.86 24.63
N LYS A 6 0.30 42.31 25.56
CA LYS A 6 -0.04 41.53 26.76
C LYS A 6 -0.84 40.25 26.47
N GLY A 7 -1.73 40.28 25.48
CA GLY A 7 -2.44 39.09 25.05
C GLY A 7 -1.54 38.04 24.40
N PHE A 8 -0.46 38.47 23.75
CA PHE A 8 0.50 37.58 23.10
C PHE A 8 1.39 36.84 24.11
N GLU A 9 1.82 37.52 25.19
CA GLU A 9 2.60 36.88 26.25
C GLU A 9 1.78 35.89 27.11
N GLU A 10 0.48 36.16 27.36
CA GLU A 10 -0.41 35.23 28.04
C GLU A 10 -0.72 33.99 27.20
N VAL A 11 -0.92 34.16 25.90
CA VAL A 11 -1.16 33.05 24.97
C VAL A 11 0.10 32.20 24.75
N PHE A 12 1.26 32.82 24.63
CA PHE A 12 2.56 32.13 24.56
C PHE A 12 2.88 31.40 25.87
N GLY A 13 2.54 31.98 27.02
CA GLY A 13 2.70 31.33 28.33
C GLY A 13 1.80 30.13 28.54
N GLN A 14 0.64 30.05 27.84
CA GLN A 14 -0.27 28.90 27.86
C GLN A 14 0.10 27.83 26.83
N LEU A 15 0.79 28.17 25.74
CA LEU A 15 1.31 27.24 24.74
C LEU A 15 2.68 26.63 25.11
N LEU A 16 3.46 27.29 25.95
CA LEU A 16 4.73 26.79 26.46
C LEU A 16 4.64 25.40 27.09
N PRO A 17 3.61 25.06 27.91
CA PRO A 17 3.52 23.71 28.48
C PRO A 17 3.31 22.60 27.42
N VAL A 18 2.62 22.89 26.31
CA VAL A 18 2.41 21.91 25.23
C VAL A 18 3.67 21.77 24.38
N ALA A 19 4.34 22.87 24.06
CA ALA A 19 5.62 22.86 23.34
C ALA A 19 6.74 22.26 24.21
N GLU A 20 6.77 22.57 25.50
CA GLU A 20 7.71 21.99 26.46
C GLU A 20 7.42 20.50 26.70
N GLN A 21 6.16 20.08 26.81
CA GLN A 21 5.78 18.67 26.90
C GLN A 21 6.15 17.89 25.63
N MET A 22 5.96 18.47 24.45
CA MET A 22 6.43 17.88 23.19
C MET A 22 7.95 17.79 23.13
N GLN A 23 8.65 18.82 23.58
CA GLN A 23 10.10 18.83 23.66
C GLN A 23 10.63 17.86 24.74
N GLN A 24 9.97 17.78 25.89
CA GLN A 24 10.26 16.80 26.94
C GLN A 24 9.97 15.39 26.47
N LEU A 25 8.87 15.15 25.74
CA LEU A 25 8.53 13.86 25.15
C LEU A 25 9.59 13.46 24.11
N GLN A 26 10.02 14.39 23.27
CA GLN A 26 11.10 14.17 22.30
C GLN A 26 12.44 13.85 22.99
N GLN A 27 12.79 14.59 24.04
CA GLN A 27 13.99 14.31 24.84
C GLN A 27 13.86 12.98 25.60
N HIS A 28 12.69 12.68 26.14
CA HIS A 28 12.44 11.40 26.80
C HIS A 28 12.55 10.23 25.85
N MET A 29 11.98 10.34 24.65
CA MET A 29 12.13 9.34 23.58
C MET A 29 13.58 9.16 23.13
N GLN A 30 14.33 10.27 22.95
CA GLN A 30 15.76 10.19 22.63
C GLN A 30 16.55 9.52 23.76
N THR A 31 16.24 9.84 25.00
CA THR A 31 16.91 9.27 26.18
C THR A 31 16.57 7.79 26.34
N GLN A 32 15.32 7.40 26.18
CA GLN A 32 14.88 5.99 26.19
C GLN A 32 15.55 5.22 25.06
N MET A 33 15.58 5.77 23.85
CA MET A 33 16.26 5.15 22.71
C MET A 33 17.77 5.02 22.93
N GLN A 34 18.43 6.05 23.51
CA GLN A 34 19.84 5.97 23.89
C GLN A 34 20.10 4.97 25.01
N GLN A 35 19.20 4.83 25.99
CA GLN A 35 19.29 3.83 27.06
C GLN A 35 19.13 2.41 26.52
N VAL A 36 18.16 2.19 25.61
CA VAL A 36 17.98 0.91 24.92
C VAL A 36 19.20 0.59 24.07
N MET A 37 19.72 1.55 23.29
CA MET A 37 20.93 1.39 22.50
C MET A 37 22.17 1.16 23.36
N GLY A 38 22.29 1.85 24.50
CA GLY A 38 23.38 1.65 25.47
C GLY A 38 23.32 0.31 26.16
N ALA A 39 22.14 -0.18 26.50
CA ALA A 39 21.92 -1.51 27.08
C ALA A 39 22.27 -2.64 26.07
N PHE A 40 21.94 -2.46 24.78
CA PHE A 40 22.32 -3.39 23.73
C PHE A 40 23.83 -3.39 23.46
N GLY A 41 24.48 -2.22 23.52
CA GLY A 41 25.94 -2.11 23.32
C GLY A 41 26.79 -2.68 24.45
N SER A 42 26.18 -2.94 25.60
CA SER A 42 26.87 -3.50 26.78
C SER A 42 26.72 -5.02 26.94
N LEU A 43 25.95 -5.71 26.05
CA LEU A 43 25.80 -7.15 26.11
C LEU A 43 27.06 -7.87 25.60
N PRO A 44 27.64 -8.80 26.38
CA PRO A 44 28.80 -9.58 25.95
C PRO A 44 28.42 -10.46 24.74
N GLY A 45 29.11 -10.26 23.61
CA GLY A 45 28.88 -11.01 22.37
C GLY A 45 28.40 -10.16 21.18
N LEU A 46 28.00 -8.92 21.39
CA LEU A 46 27.55 -8.00 20.32
C LEU A 46 28.63 -6.98 19.90
N GLN A 47 29.86 -7.12 20.37
CA GLN A 47 31.00 -6.29 19.93
C GLN A 47 31.33 -6.65 18.47
N GLY A 48 30.85 -5.82 17.54
CA GLY A 48 31.06 -5.99 16.09
C GLY A 48 29.80 -6.02 15.25
N VAL A 49 28.60 -6.02 15.85
CA VAL A 49 27.34 -5.77 15.12
C VAL A 49 27.25 -4.27 14.88
N ALA A 50 27.28 -3.86 13.61
CA ALA A 50 27.09 -2.47 13.22
C ALA A 50 25.81 -1.94 13.85
N PRO A 51 25.81 -0.68 14.34
CA PRO A 51 24.61 -0.10 14.93
C PRO A 51 23.46 -0.20 13.93
N ILE A 52 22.23 -0.43 14.44
CA ILE A 52 20.97 -0.41 13.67
C ILE A 52 21.10 0.72 12.65
N ASN A 53 21.06 0.33 11.40
CA ASN A 53 21.48 1.17 10.28
C ASN A 53 20.80 2.55 10.39
N PRO A 54 21.57 3.65 10.53
CA PRO A 54 21.03 5.00 10.57
C PRO A 54 20.20 5.36 9.33
N VAL A 55 20.26 4.52 8.29
CA VAL A 55 19.57 4.72 7.02
C VAL A 55 18.04 4.65 7.18
N THR A 56 17.50 3.77 8.03
CA THR A 56 16.04 3.76 8.30
C THR A 56 15.62 4.96 9.17
N MET A 57 16.45 5.36 10.12
CA MET A 57 16.25 6.59 10.87
C MET A 57 16.62 7.83 10.03
N GLY A 58 17.61 7.72 9.16
CA GLY A 58 18.04 8.78 8.26
C GLY A 58 17.03 9.13 7.17
N ALA A 59 16.18 8.20 6.75
CA ALA A 59 15.09 8.48 5.80
C ALA A 59 13.86 9.08 6.49
N ILE A 60 13.60 8.71 7.74
CA ILE A 60 12.46 9.24 8.53
C ILE A 60 12.81 10.58 9.19
N ALA A 61 14.05 10.81 9.61
CA ALA A 61 14.45 12.01 10.32
C ALA A 61 14.29 13.32 9.49
N PRO A 62 14.67 13.41 8.21
CA PRO A 62 14.42 14.59 7.38
C PRO A 62 12.93 14.81 7.16
N PHE A 63 12.15 13.72 6.96
CA PHE A 63 10.70 13.77 6.82
C PHE A 63 10.05 14.28 8.12
N MET A 64 10.41 13.72 9.28
CA MET A 64 9.91 14.17 10.58
C MET A 64 10.32 15.63 10.87
N SER A 65 11.51 16.05 10.48
CA SER A 65 11.96 17.45 10.61
C SER A 65 11.15 18.39 9.72
N SER A 66 10.89 18.00 8.47
CA SER A 66 10.02 18.75 7.55
C SER A 66 8.59 18.86 8.07
N VAL A 67 8.05 17.75 8.61
CA VAL A 67 6.72 17.72 9.21
C VAL A 67 6.64 18.57 10.47
N MET A 68 7.64 18.53 11.34
CA MET A 68 7.69 19.39 12.53
C MET A 68 7.80 20.89 12.16
N GLY A 69 8.53 21.21 11.09
CA GLY A 69 8.57 22.57 10.56
C GLY A 69 7.21 23.02 10.00
N ALA A 70 6.57 22.20 9.22
CA ALA A 70 5.21 22.43 8.72
C ALA A 70 4.19 22.53 9.87
N PHE A 71 4.30 21.68 10.89
CA PHE A 71 3.46 21.72 12.09
C PHE A 71 3.58 23.07 12.83
N GLN A 72 4.80 23.57 13.05
CA GLN A 72 5.01 24.87 13.69
C GLN A 72 4.42 26.03 12.87
N GLN A 73 4.60 26.03 11.55
CA GLN A 73 4.02 27.05 10.68
C GLN A 73 2.49 27.01 10.68
N THR A 74 1.92 25.81 10.65
CA THR A 74 0.46 25.62 10.57
C THR A 74 -0.22 25.91 11.90
N LEU A 75 0.41 25.58 13.04
CA LEU A 75 -0.09 25.96 14.37
C LEU A 75 -0.28 27.47 14.50
N SER A 76 0.57 28.28 13.86
CA SER A 76 0.42 29.75 13.87
C SER A 76 -0.80 30.26 13.09
N GLN A 77 -1.42 29.43 12.26
CA GLN A 77 -2.61 29.74 11.47
C GLN A 77 -3.91 29.31 12.16
N ILE A 78 -3.82 28.46 13.20
CA ILE A 78 -5.00 27.97 13.92
C ILE A 78 -5.55 29.09 14.81
N PRO A 79 -6.87 29.37 14.78
CA PRO A 79 -7.49 30.36 15.64
C PRO A 79 -7.32 30.01 17.12
N VAL A 80 -6.78 30.93 17.92
CA VAL A 80 -6.51 30.74 19.36
C VAL A 80 -7.78 30.32 20.13
N HIS A 81 -8.94 30.85 19.74
CA HIS A 81 -10.22 30.47 20.34
C HIS A 81 -10.52 28.97 20.18
N SER A 82 -10.26 28.38 19.02
CA SER A 82 -10.49 26.95 18.76
C SER A 82 -9.57 26.05 19.58
N LEU A 83 -8.30 26.47 19.75
CA LEU A 83 -7.35 25.76 20.62
C LEU A 83 -7.82 25.83 22.10
N GLY A 84 -8.33 26.99 22.55
CA GLY A 84 -8.88 27.15 23.90
C GLY A 84 -10.11 26.24 24.16
N GLN A 85 -10.96 26.03 23.16
CA GLN A 85 -12.08 25.09 23.27
C GLN A 85 -11.58 23.65 23.42
N ILE A 86 -10.66 23.21 22.55
CA ILE A 86 -10.06 21.87 22.63
C ILE A 86 -9.40 21.65 23.99
N GLN A 87 -8.65 22.64 24.49
CA GLN A 87 -8.01 22.55 25.80
C GLN A 87 -9.03 22.41 26.94
N THR A 88 -10.14 23.13 26.88
CA THR A 88 -11.21 23.03 27.87
C THR A 88 -11.86 21.65 27.85
N GLU A 89 -12.17 21.11 26.67
CA GLU A 89 -12.71 19.77 26.49
C GLU A 89 -11.72 18.71 27.00
N TYR A 90 -10.44 18.83 26.62
CA TYR A 90 -9.39 17.92 27.08
C TYR A 90 -9.29 17.87 28.61
N THR A 91 -9.27 19.05 29.25
CA THR A 91 -9.16 19.15 30.71
C THR A 91 -10.36 18.53 31.40
N ALA A 92 -11.57 18.70 30.86
CA ALA A 92 -12.79 18.10 31.38
C ALA A 92 -12.76 16.57 31.24
N GLU A 93 -12.43 16.04 30.06
CA GLU A 93 -12.34 14.60 29.82
C GLU A 93 -11.20 13.96 30.64
N LEU A 94 -10.03 14.61 30.76
CA LEU A 94 -8.92 14.15 31.59
C LEU A 94 -9.32 14.10 33.07
N SER A 95 -10.00 15.13 33.56
CA SER A 95 -10.49 15.17 34.96
C SER A 95 -11.48 14.04 35.23
N SER A 96 -12.38 13.75 34.30
CA SER A 96 -13.31 12.62 34.39
C SER A 96 -12.56 11.28 34.39
N LEU A 97 -11.57 11.11 33.52
CA LEU A 97 -10.73 9.91 33.44
C LEU A 97 -9.96 9.67 34.76
N LEU A 98 -9.31 10.73 35.30
CA LEU A 98 -8.58 10.68 36.57
C LEU A 98 -9.54 10.36 37.74
N ALA A 99 -10.70 10.98 37.80
CA ALA A 99 -11.72 10.69 38.80
C ALA A 99 -12.16 9.21 38.76
N SER A 100 -12.38 8.68 37.54
CA SER A 100 -12.73 7.28 37.33
C SER A 100 -11.65 6.30 37.78
N ALA A 101 -10.37 6.66 37.57
CA ALA A 101 -9.24 5.77 37.88
C ALA A 101 -8.81 5.80 39.38
N PHE A 102 -8.90 6.96 40.02
CA PHE A 102 -8.29 7.18 41.33
C PHE A 102 -9.29 7.55 42.48
N SER A 103 -10.57 7.68 42.18
CA SER A 103 -11.56 7.93 43.24
C SER A 103 -11.77 6.69 44.08
N ASN A 104 -11.75 6.85 45.42
CA ASN A 104 -12.29 5.84 46.33
C ASN A 104 -13.81 5.76 46.14
N ILE A 105 -14.26 4.87 45.28
CA ILE A 105 -15.65 4.75 44.84
C ILE A 105 -16.44 3.92 45.85
N PRO A 106 -17.37 4.52 46.62
CA PRO A 106 -18.04 3.83 47.73
C PRO A 106 -19.20 2.93 47.30
N THR A 107 -19.69 3.01 46.06
CA THR A 107 -20.86 2.21 45.64
C THR A 107 -20.56 1.40 44.38
N ALA A 108 -21.22 0.25 44.22
CA ALA A 108 -21.10 -0.62 43.06
C ALA A 108 -21.54 0.08 41.75
N GLU A 109 -22.54 0.95 41.82
CA GLU A 109 -23.03 1.72 40.64
C GLU A 109 -21.97 2.71 40.14
N GLN A 110 -21.31 3.42 41.06
CA GLN A 110 -20.23 4.35 40.71
C GLN A 110 -19.01 3.61 40.18
N GLN A 111 -18.69 2.44 40.71
CA GLN A 111 -17.60 1.61 40.20
C GLN A 111 -17.89 1.11 38.79
N GLN A 112 -19.13 0.72 38.51
CA GLN A 112 -19.55 0.33 37.17
C GLN A 112 -19.48 1.52 36.19
N ALA A 113 -19.89 2.71 36.59
CA ALA A 113 -19.80 3.93 35.79
C ALA A 113 -18.32 4.30 35.47
N ALA A 114 -17.43 4.16 36.44
CA ALA A 114 -16.00 4.40 36.26
C ALA A 114 -15.36 3.39 35.29
N THR A 115 -15.66 2.12 35.41
CA THR A 115 -15.21 1.08 34.47
C THR A 115 -15.74 1.36 33.06
N HIS A 116 -17.00 1.78 32.94
CA HIS A 116 -17.57 2.13 31.64
C HIS A 116 -16.89 3.37 31.03
N CYS A 117 -16.54 4.36 31.82
CA CYS A 117 -15.81 5.55 31.39
C CYS A 117 -14.42 5.20 30.81
N LEU A 118 -13.69 4.27 31.43
CA LEU A 118 -12.39 3.81 30.91
C LEU A 118 -12.56 2.98 29.62
N ALA A 119 -13.50 2.03 29.64
CA ALA A 119 -13.73 1.10 28.54
C ALA A 119 -14.11 1.79 27.22
N GLN A 120 -14.84 2.90 27.27
CA GLN A 120 -15.23 3.65 26.06
C GLN A 120 -14.05 4.17 25.23
N TYR A 121 -12.89 4.44 25.88
CA TYR A 121 -11.69 4.88 25.17
C TYR A 121 -10.95 3.74 24.46
N LEU A 122 -11.22 2.48 24.84
CA LEU A 122 -10.60 1.29 24.26
C LEU A 122 -11.50 0.61 23.23
N GLU A 123 -12.78 1.02 23.16
CA GLU A 123 -13.75 0.41 22.26
C GLU A 123 -13.35 0.59 20.80
N GLY A 124 -13.35 -0.51 20.04
CA GLY A 124 -13.00 -0.52 18.62
C GLY A 124 -11.49 -0.53 18.31
N ASP A 125 -10.63 -0.28 19.29
CA ASP A 125 -9.18 -0.37 19.09
C ASP A 125 -8.66 -1.80 19.30
N LYS A 126 -8.25 -2.44 18.19
CA LYS A 126 -7.77 -3.83 18.20
C LYS A 126 -6.54 -4.04 19.06
N ARG A 127 -5.73 -3.01 19.30
CA ARG A 127 -4.51 -3.08 20.13
C ARG A 127 -4.83 -3.38 21.60
N PHE A 128 -6.03 -2.98 22.05
CA PHE A 128 -6.50 -3.13 23.42
C PHE A 128 -7.70 -4.09 23.52
N ALA A 129 -7.89 -4.96 22.52
CA ALA A 129 -9.03 -5.88 22.46
C ALA A 129 -8.92 -7.04 23.49
N SER A 130 -7.69 -7.44 23.88
CA SER A 130 -7.48 -8.50 24.86
C SER A 130 -8.07 -8.14 26.23
N PRO A 131 -8.72 -9.10 26.93
CA PRO A 131 -9.17 -8.91 28.31
C PRO A 131 -8.05 -8.50 29.27
N ASP A 132 -6.80 -8.91 29.01
CA ASP A 132 -5.65 -8.61 29.86
C ASP A 132 -5.46 -7.10 30.10
N TRP A 133 -5.90 -6.26 29.17
CA TRP A 133 -5.88 -4.79 29.32
C TRP A 133 -6.84 -4.28 30.39
N ARG A 134 -7.89 -5.07 30.74
CA ARG A 134 -8.93 -4.73 31.71
C ARG A 134 -8.76 -5.43 33.06
N ASP A 135 -7.93 -6.46 33.12
CA ASP A 135 -7.72 -7.25 34.33
C ASP A 135 -7.03 -6.47 35.46
N HIS A 136 -6.30 -5.42 35.12
CA HIS A 136 -5.61 -4.54 36.05
C HIS A 136 -5.84 -3.07 35.70
N GLY A 137 -6.43 -2.29 36.57
CA GLY A 137 -6.81 -0.90 36.34
C GLY A 137 -5.68 0.02 35.88
N VAL A 138 -4.40 -0.29 36.15
CA VAL A 138 -3.25 0.46 35.67
C VAL A 138 -3.11 0.36 34.16
N TYR A 139 -3.29 -0.82 33.57
CA TYR A 139 -3.18 -1.00 32.12
C TYR A 139 -4.38 -0.37 31.39
N GLU A 140 -5.59 -0.57 31.93
CA GLU A 140 -6.80 0.04 31.39
C GLU A 140 -6.70 1.57 31.41
N PHE A 141 -6.27 2.15 32.53
CA PHE A 141 -6.04 3.60 32.64
C PHE A 141 -4.97 4.09 31.66
N THR A 142 -3.85 3.38 31.54
CA THR A 142 -2.75 3.76 30.64
C THR A 142 -3.22 3.77 29.18
N ALA A 143 -3.97 2.76 28.77
CA ALA A 143 -4.55 2.67 27.43
C ALA A 143 -5.61 3.76 27.18
N ALA A 144 -6.47 4.03 28.17
CA ALA A 144 -7.49 5.08 28.09
C ALA A 144 -6.87 6.47 28.02
N LEU A 145 -5.84 6.75 28.82
CA LEU A 145 -5.10 8.03 28.78
C LEU A 145 -4.40 8.24 27.43
N TYR A 146 -3.77 7.18 26.91
CA TYR A 146 -3.18 7.21 25.56
C TYR A 146 -4.25 7.50 24.50
N SER A 147 -5.39 6.83 24.53
CA SER A 147 -6.48 7.01 23.57
C SER A 147 -7.08 8.41 23.66
N LEU A 148 -7.21 8.96 24.87
CA LEU A 148 -7.61 10.35 25.09
C LEU A 148 -6.62 11.33 24.44
N ASN A 149 -5.31 11.17 24.69
CA ASN A 149 -4.28 12.00 24.11
C ASN A 149 -4.29 11.92 22.58
N ALA A 150 -4.39 10.72 21.99
CA ALA A 150 -4.50 10.49 20.56
C ALA A 150 -5.72 11.21 19.96
N LYS A 151 -6.90 11.10 20.60
CA LYS A 151 -8.13 11.78 20.19
C LYS A 151 -7.93 13.30 20.09
N PHE A 152 -7.32 13.90 21.11
CA PHE A 152 -7.15 15.35 21.15
C PHE A 152 -6.03 15.85 20.22
N THR A 153 -4.99 15.05 20.01
CA THR A 153 -3.95 15.36 19.01
C THR A 153 -4.55 15.40 17.60
N ARG A 154 -5.43 14.45 17.25
CA ARG A 154 -6.19 14.47 15.98
C ARG A 154 -7.10 15.67 15.87
N LYS A 155 -7.86 16.03 16.93
CA LYS A 155 -8.71 17.22 16.95
C LYS A 155 -7.94 18.52 16.65
N ILE A 156 -6.67 18.62 17.06
CA ILE A 156 -5.85 19.79 16.73
C ILE A 156 -5.55 19.85 15.23
N VAL A 157 -5.26 18.70 14.61
CA VAL A 157 -5.05 18.62 13.15
C VAL A 157 -6.31 18.93 12.37
N ASP A 158 -7.48 18.54 12.88
CA ASP A 158 -8.79 18.85 12.27
C ASP A 158 -9.09 20.35 12.16
N LEU A 159 -8.41 21.19 12.95
CA LEU A 159 -8.51 22.64 12.84
C LEU A 159 -7.78 23.23 11.62
N VAL A 160 -6.93 22.47 10.98
CA VAL A 160 -6.26 22.89 9.74
C VAL A 160 -7.28 22.89 8.60
N PRO A 161 -7.28 23.91 7.72
CA PRO A 161 -8.22 23.97 6.59
C PRO A 161 -8.23 22.67 5.76
N ASP A 162 -9.43 22.22 5.39
CA ASP A 162 -9.61 21.00 4.62
C ASP A 162 -8.91 21.05 3.27
N ASN A 163 -8.50 19.87 2.79
CA ASN A 163 -7.90 19.64 1.48
C ASN A 163 -6.55 20.29 1.20
N SER A 164 -5.85 20.82 2.21
CA SER A 164 -4.48 21.27 2.00
C SER A 164 -3.49 20.08 2.00
N PRO A 165 -2.45 20.08 1.14
CA PRO A 165 -1.38 19.08 1.21
C PRO A 165 -0.71 19.05 2.59
N GLU A 166 -0.64 20.19 3.27
CA GLU A 166 -0.09 20.37 4.62
C GLU A 166 -0.91 19.60 5.64
N LYS A 167 -2.24 19.67 5.60
CA LYS A 167 -3.14 18.93 6.49
C LYS A 167 -2.90 17.43 6.36
N ARG A 168 -2.89 16.90 5.14
CA ARG A 168 -2.65 15.45 4.90
C ARG A 168 -1.29 14.98 5.45
N ARG A 169 -0.24 15.80 5.30
CA ARG A 169 1.08 15.49 5.89
C ARG A 169 1.06 15.51 7.40
N MET A 170 0.33 16.49 8.00
CA MET A 170 0.17 16.55 9.45
C MET A 170 -0.62 15.37 9.99
N GLU A 171 -1.75 15.00 9.36
CA GLU A 171 -2.52 13.80 9.69
C GLU A 171 -1.64 12.57 9.68
N TYR A 172 -0.90 12.36 8.59
CA TYR A 172 0.03 11.25 8.48
C TYR A 172 1.07 11.24 9.61
N ALA A 173 1.70 12.37 9.89
CA ALA A 173 2.73 12.45 10.92
C ALA A 173 2.18 12.22 12.33
N VAL A 174 0.99 12.75 12.61
CA VAL A 174 0.29 12.53 13.88
C VAL A 174 -0.07 11.05 14.04
N GLU A 175 -0.59 10.40 12.99
CA GLU A 175 -0.88 8.96 13.05
C GLU A 175 0.39 8.14 13.27
N GLN A 176 1.53 8.47 12.61
CA GLN A 176 2.81 7.81 12.89
C GLN A 176 3.22 7.94 14.35
N LEU A 177 3.10 9.15 14.91
CA LEU A 177 3.44 9.41 16.31
C LEU A 177 2.50 8.68 17.27
N VAL A 178 1.21 8.78 17.04
CA VAL A 178 0.18 8.11 17.85
C VAL A 178 0.42 6.61 17.85
N ASP A 179 0.61 6.00 16.68
CA ASP A 179 0.83 4.57 16.57
C ASP A 179 2.13 4.12 17.25
N ALA A 180 3.22 4.88 17.10
CA ALA A 180 4.50 4.58 17.72
C ALA A 180 4.44 4.64 19.26
N LEU A 181 3.68 5.59 19.82
CA LEU A 181 3.57 5.81 21.27
C LEU A 181 2.53 4.92 21.95
N SER A 182 1.88 4.01 21.22
CA SER A 182 0.91 3.10 21.83
C SER A 182 1.53 2.30 22.96
N PRO A 183 0.89 2.23 24.15
CA PRO A 183 1.39 1.43 25.26
C PRO A 183 1.47 -0.06 24.93
N SER A 184 0.76 -0.54 23.91
CA SER A 184 0.89 -1.89 23.40
C SER A 184 2.27 -2.22 22.84
N ASN A 185 3.02 -1.22 22.38
CA ASN A 185 4.32 -1.39 21.74
C ASN A 185 5.50 -1.56 22.72
N PHE A 186 5.26 -1.42 24.01
CA PHE A 186 6.31 -1.46 25.03
C PHE A 186 6.07 -2.59 26.02
N PHE A 187 7.11 -3.38 26.28
CA PHE A 187 6.99 -4.54 27.18
C PHE A 187 6.45 -4.17 28.59
N VAL A 188 6.92 -3.04 29.15
CA VAL A 188 6.54 -2.60 30.51
C VAL A 188 5.07 -2.21 30.62
N THR A 189 4.45 -1.76 29.54
CA THR A 189 3.05 -1.32 29.51
C THR A 189 2.12 -2.30 28.81
N ASN A 190 2.66 -3.38 28.22
CA ASN A 190 1.86 -4.39 27.54
C ASN A 190 1.57 -5.60 28.45
N PRO A 191 0.34 -5.75 28.98
CA PRO A 191 -0.01 -6.84 29.89
C PRO A 191 0.05 -8.22 29.23
N GLU A 192 -0.27 -8.32 27.93
CA GLU A 192 -0.22 -9.60 27.19
C GLU A 192 1.21 -10.11 27.06
N ALA A 193 2.18 -9.22 26.79
CA ALA A 193 3.59 -9.58 26.70
C ALA A 193 4.15 -10.03 28.05
N GLN A 194 3.78 -9.34 29.14
CA GLN A 194 4.18 -9.71 30.50
C GLN A 194 3.57 -11.05 30.93
N LYS A 195 2.28 -11.26 30.69
CA LYS A 195 1.59 -12.51 30.93
C LYS A 195 2.26 -13.66 30.17
N LYS A 196 2.53 -13.47 28.88
CA LYS A 196 3.22 -14.45 28.05
C LYS A 196 4.60 -14.84 28.62
N LEU A 197 5.37 -13.84 29.05
CA LEU A 197 6.67 -14.09 29.71
C LEU A 197 6.54 -15.02 30.93
N LEU A 198 5.56 -14.74 31.80
CA LEU A 198 5.33 -15.54 33.00
C LEU A 198 4.84 -16.96 32.67
N GLU A 199 3.87 -17.09 31.77
CA GLU A 199 3.33 -18.37 31.33
C GLU A 199 4.38 -19.28 30.71
N THR A 200 5.29 -18.70 29.91
CA THR A 200 6.37 -19.43 29.23
C THR A 200 7.64 -19.53 30.05
N LYS A 201 7.64 -19.04 31.30
CA LYS A 201 8.81 -19.05 32.21
C LYS A 201 10.06 -18.44 31.57
N GLY A 202 9.87 -17.41 30.74
CA GLY A 202 10.95 -16.69 30.05
C GLY A 202 11.29 -17.17 28.63
N GLU A 203 10.74 -18.29 28.16
CA GLU A 203 11.00 -18.79 26.81
C GLU A 203 10.58 -17.80 25.72
N SER A 204 9.45 -17.09 25.92
CA SER A 204 8.99 -16.08 24.97
C SER A 204 9.99 -14.94 24.78
N LEU A 205 10.70 -14.52 25.84
CA LEU A 205 11.74 -13.50 25.72
C LEU A 205 12.94 -13.99 24.90
N THR A 206 13.36 -15.25 25.11
CA THR A 206 14.44 -15.86 24.34
C THR A 206 14.08 -15.90 22.85
N GLN A 207 12.85 -16.33 22.52
CA GLN A 207 12.37 -16.36 21.15
C GLN A 207 12.25 -14.94 20.55
N ALA A 208 11.77 -13.97 21.33
CA ALA A 208 11.68 -12.56 20.92
C ALA A 208 13.06 -11.99 20.52
N ILE A 209 14.09 -12.26 21.31
CA ILE A 209 15.45 -11.84 21.01
C ILE A 209 15.97 -12.54 19.74
N GLN A 210 15.71 -13.83 19.57
CA GLN A 210 16.09 -14.57 18.35
C GLN A 210 15.41 -13.98 17.09
N ASN A 211 14.11 -13.70 17.17
CA ASN A 211 13.36 -13.07 16.09
C ASN A 211 13.95 -11.69 15.74
N LEU A 212 14.22 -10.86 16.74
CA LEU A 212 14.81 -9.54 16.56
C LEU A 212 16.18 -9.62 15.87
N LEU A 213 17.07 -10.51 16.36
CA LEU A 213 18.40 -10.67 15.77
C LEU A 213 18.34 -11.18 14.32
N ALA A 214 17.43 -12.11 14.01
CA ALA A 214 17.22 -12.59 12.65
C ALA A 214 16.73 -11.47 11.71
N ASP A 215 15.80 -10.63 12.18
CA ASP A 215 15.24 -9.52 11.40
C ASP A 215 16.26 -8.37 11.24
N MET A 216 17.10 -8.12 12.24
CA MET A 216 18.25 -7.22 12.12
C MET A 216 19.22 -7.65 11.03
N GLN A 217 19.50 -8.95 10.91
CA GLN A 217 20.35 -9.50 9.84
C GLN A 217 19.71 -9.37 8.46
N LYS A 218 18.37 -9.51 8.37
CA LYS A 218 17.62 -9.30 7.13
C LYS A 218 17.45 -7.81 6.77
N GLY A 219 17.60 -6.91 7.75
CA GLY A 219 17.35 -5.48 7.60
C GLY A 219 15.86 -5.11 7.49
N ARG A 220 14.93 -5.99 7.88
CA ARG A 220 13.47 -5.76 7.86
C ARG A 220 12.73 -6.63 8.86
N ILE A 221 11.52 -6.21 9.24
CA ILE A 221 10.62 -6.97 10.12
C ILE A 221 10.01 -8.13 9.33
N SER A 222 10.07 -9.34 9.88
CA SER A 222 9.40 -10.51 9.31
C SER A 222 7.89 -10.44 9.57
N GLN A 223 7.09 -10.32 8.52
CA GLN A 223 5.63 -10.29 8.58
C GLN A 223 5.01 -11.69 8.38
N THR A 224 5.78 -12.62 7.83
CA THR A 224 5.36 -14.01 7.59
C THR A 224 6.54 -14.96 7.74
N ASP A 225 6.26 -16.25 7.96
CA ASP A 225 7.27 -17.30 7.85
C ASP A 225 7.61 -17.53 6.37
N GLU A 226 8.67 -16.86 5.92
CA GLU A 226 9.13 -16.93 4.53
C GLU A 226 9.65 -18.32 4.14
N SER A 227 10.07 -19.13 5.11
CA SER A 227 10.57 -20.48 4.84
C SER A 227 9.47 -21.45 4.36
N ALA A 228 8.22 -21.09 4.58
CA ALA A 228 7.06 -21.87 4.14
C ALA A 228 6.75 -21.71 2.63
N PHE A 229 7.40 -20.75 1.95
CA PHE A 229 7.09 -20.42 0.57
C PHE A 229 8.31 -20.46 -0.33
N GLU A 230 8.11 -20.96 -1.57
CA GLU A 230 9.10 -20.96 -2.63
C GLU A 230 8.44 -20.70 -3.98
N VAL A 231 8.95 -19.68 -4.71
CA VAL A 231 8.45 -19.27 -6.02
C VAL A 231 8.68 -20.36 -7.05
N GLY A 232 7.59 -20.84 -7.66
CA GLY A 232 7.57 -21.95 -8.62
C GLY A 232 7.36 -23.33 -7.99
N VAL A 233 7.27 -23.42 -6.64
CA VAL A 233 7.02 -24.65 -5.90
C VAL A 233 5.63 -24.66 -5.26
N ASN A 234 5.30 -23.62 -4.49
CA ASN A 234 4.00 -23.49 -3.83
C ASN A 234 3.34 -22.10 -3.94
N VAL A 235 4.03 -21.15 -4.57
CA VAL A 235 3.47 -19.89 -5.13
C VAL A 235 3.96 -19.73 -6.56
N ALA A 236 3.22 -19.02 -7.42
CA ALA A 236 3.48 -18.91 -8.85
C ALA A 236 3.59 -20.29 -9.55
N THR A 237 2.62 -21.14 -9.30
CA THR A 237 2.68 -22.57 -9.73
C THR A 237 1.84 -22.89 -10.95
N THR A 238 1.11 -21.93 -11.51
CA THR A 238 0.31 -22.18 -12.72
C THR A 238 1.23 -22.58 -13.89
N PRO A 239 1.00 -23.75 -14.51
CA PRO A 239 1.89 -24.28 -15.55
C PRO A 239 1.97 -23.37 -16.77
N GLY A 240 3.18 -23.16 -17.29
CA GLY A 240 3.42 -22.36 -18.47
C GLY A 240 4.87 -22.39 -18.91
N GLN A 241 5.21 -21.54 -19.86
CA GLN A 241 6.56 -21.36 -20.38
C GLN A 241 6.88 -19.90 -20.57
N VAL A 242 8.13 -19.50 -20.38
CA VAL A 242 8.68 -18.25 -20.90
C VAL A 242 8.81 -18.42 -22.41
N VAL A 243 8.14 -17.56 -23.17
CA VAL A 243 8.12 -17.64 -24.65
C VAL A 243 8.86 -16.50 -25.33
N PHE A 244 9.24 -15.47 -24.54
CA PHE A 244 10.05 -14.35 -24.98
C PHE A 244 10.76 -13.72 -23.79
N GLU A 245 11.90 -13.11 -24.06
CA GLU A 245 12.70 -12.40 -23.07
C GLU A 245 13.45 -11.26 -23.74
N ASN A 246 13.53 -10.14 -23.03
CA ASN A 246 14.47 -9.06 -23.31
C ASN A 246 15.02 -8.51 -21.97
N GLU A 247 15.71 -7.38 -22.01
CA GLU A 247 16.30 -6.77 -20.83
C GLU A 247 15.27 -6.23 -19.83
N TYR A 248 14.01 -5.97 -20.23
CA TYR A 248 12.93 -5.45 -19.37
C TYR A 248 12.10 -6.55 -18.72
N PHE A 249 11.81 -7.64 -19.44
CA PHE A 249 10.85 -8.64 -18.97
C PHE A 249 11.03 -10.02 -19.60
N GLN A 250 10.44 -11.02 -18.94
CA GLN A 250 10.09 -12.31 -19.51
C GLN A 250 8.59 -12.37 -19.80
N LEU A 251 8.19 -12.86 -20.98
CA LEU A 251 6.78 -13.11 -21.31
C LEU A 251 6.43 -14.56 -21.02
N LEU A 252 5.53 -14.75 -20.07
CA LEU A 252 4.97 -16.05 -19.75
C LEU A 252 3.77 -16.33 -20.66
N GLN A 253 3.67 -17.53 -21.20
CA GLN A 253 2.45 -18.09 -21.78
C GLN A 253 2.02 -19.29 -20.96
N TYR A 254 0.81 -19.25 -20.41
CA TYR A 254 0.31 -20.33 -19.57
C TYR A 254 -0.25 -21.48 -20.41
N THR A 255 -0.08 -22.70 -19.90
CA THR A 255 -0.59 -23.91 -20.52
C THR A 255 -2.11 -23.96 -20.37
N PRO A 256 -2.88 -24.11 -21.45
CA PRO A 256 -4.33 -24.25 -21.36
C PRO A 256 -4.75 -25.42 -20.47
N SER A 257 -5.75 -25.22 -19.63
CA SER A 257 -6.39 -26.28 -18.83
C SER A 257 -7.65 -26.84 -19.49
N THR A 258 -8.10 -26.25 -20.60
CA THR A 258 -9.31 -26.63 -21.34
C THR A 258 -8.97 -27.08 -22.75
N PRO A 259 -9.79 -28.00 -23.39
CA PRO A 259 -9.52 -28.49 -24.74
C PRO A 259 -9.71 -27.43 -25.83
N LYS A 260 -10.45 -26.37 -25.52
CA LYS A 260 -10.65 -25.19 -26.38
C LYS A 260 -10.36 -23.94 -25.60
N VAL A 261 -9.93 -22.90 -26.30
CA VAL A 261 -9.62 -21.57 -25.74
C VAL A 261 -10.22 -20.47 -26.60
N GLY A 262 -10.41 -19.30 -25.99
CA GLY A 262 -10.79 -18.10 -26.73
C GLY A 262 -9.78 -17.78 -27.82
N LYS A 263 -10.31 -17.37 -28.99
CA LYS A 263 -9.50 -17.02 -30.15
C LYS A 263 -8.63 -15.77 -29.90
N VAL A 264 -9.21 -14.74 -29.24
CA VAL A 264 -8.50 -13.53 -28.85
C VAL A 264 -7.68 -13.80 -27.59
N PRO A 265 -6.34 -13.65 -27.62
CA PRO A 265 -5.50 -13.88 -26.46
C PRO A 265 -5.66 -12.75 -25.45
N MET A 266 -5.16 -12.98 -24.23
CA MET A 266 -5.14 -12.02 -23.14
C MET A 266 -3.70 -11.79 -22.65
N LEU A 267 -3.33 -10.54 -22.37
CA LEU A 267 -2.06 -10.15 -21.78
C LEU A 267 -2.29 -9.45 -20.44
N PHE A 268 -1.60 -9.90 -19.40
CA PHE A 268 -1.52 -9.23 -18.10
C PHE A 268 -0.25 -8.40 -18.00
N VAL A 269 -0.41 -7.13 -17.60
CA VAL A 269 0.66 -6.19 -17.29
C VAL A 269 0.59 -5.88 -15.79
N PRO A 270 1.29 -6.64 -14.94
CA PRO A 270 1.33 -6.41 -13.50
C PRO A 270 2.18 -5.19 -13.15
N PRO A 271 2.12 -4.69 -11.89
CA PRO A 271 3.02 -3.64 -11.46
C PRO A 271 4.49 -4.07 -11.53
N CYS A 272 5.38 -3.12 -11.88
CA CYS A 272 6.82 -3.32 -11.85
C CYS A 272 7.44 -3.04 -10.46
N ILE A 273 6.68 -2.45 -9.56
CA ILE A 273 7.09 -2.13 -8.17
C ILE A 273 7.25 -3.39 -7.32
N ASN A 274 6.53 -4.47 -7.68
CA ASN A 274 6.56 -5.73 -6.97
C ASN A 274 6.41 -6.91 -7.94
N LYS A 275 6.54 -8.12 -7.46
CA LYS A 275 6.53 -9.34 -8.28
C LYS A 275 5.13 -9.65 -8.81
N TYR A 276 5.06 -10.13 -10.05
CA TYR A 276 3.80 -10.44 -10.74
C TYR A 276 2.96 -11.49 -10.03
N TYR A 277 3.56 -12.36 -9.20
CA TYR A 277 2.86 -13.52 -8.66
C TYR A 277 1.81 -13.20 -7.59
N ILE A 278 1.60 -11.91 -7.28
CA ILE A 278 0.35 -11.50 -6.64
C ILE A 278 -0.88 -11.99 -7.40
N LEU A 279 -0.80 -12.06 -8.73
CA LEU A 279 -1.86 -12.57 -9.60
C LEU A 279 -1.84 -14.10 -9.72
N ASP A 280 -0.80 -14.77 -9.21
CA ASP A 280 -0.62 -16.23 -9.24
C ASP A 280 -0.04 -16.74 -7.90
N LEU A 281 -0.67 -16.41 -6.76
CA LEU A 281 -0.20 -16.82 -5.44
C LEU A 281 -0.25 -18.36 -5.30
N GLN A 282 -1.32 -18.88 -4.75
CA GLN A 282 -1.58 -20.32 -4.63
C GLN A 282 -2.76 -20.70 -5.54
N PRO A 283 -2.92 -21.96 -5.92
CA PRO A 283 -4.01 -22.37 -6.82
C PRO A 283 -5.42 -21.92 -6.39
N ALA A 284 -5.65 -21.79 -5.07
CA ALA A 284 -6.92 -21.39 -4.50
C ALA A 284 -7.21 -19.88 -4.61
N ASN A 285 -6.19 -19.06 -4.85
CA ASN A 285 -6.30 -17.59 -4.95
C ASN A 285 -5.52 -17.01 -6.14
N SER A 286 -5.27 -17.81 -7.17
CA SER A 286 -4.63 -17.39 -8.43
C SER A 286 -5.67 -16.86 -9.43
N LEU A 287 -5.55 -15.57 -9.78
CA LEU A 287 -6.33 -14.98 -10.88
C LEU A 287 -5.87 -15.53 -12.23
N VAL A 288 -4.57 -15.80 -12.38
CA VAL A 288 -3.98 -16.44 -13.56
C VAL A 288 -4.63 -17.79 -13.82
N LYS A 289 -4.64 -18.66 -12.80
CA LYS A 289 -5.29 -19.97 -12.91
C LYS A 289 -6.77 -19.85 -13.22
N PHE A 290 -7.47 -18.94 -12.55
CA PHE A 290 -8.90 -18.71 -12.81
C PHE A 290 -9.15 -18.37 -14.27
N VAL A 291 -8.39 -17.47 -14.87
CA VAL A 291 -8.54 -17.06 -16.28
C VAL A 291 -8.21 -18.20 -17.25
N VAL A 292 -7.16 -18.97 -16.98
CA VAL A 292 -6.80 -20.14 -17.78
C VAL A 292 -7.90 -21.20 -17.72
N ASP A 293 -8.50 -21.41 -16.54
CA ASP A 293 -9.60 -22.36 -16.36
C ASP A 293 -10.91 -21.90 -17.02
N GLN A 294 -11.08 -20.59 -17.27
CA GLN A 294 -12.16 -20.05 -18.09
C GLN A 294 -11.88 -20.19 -19.60
N GLY A 295 -10.79 -20.81 -20.01
CA GLY A 295 -10.45 -21.07 -21.40
C GLY A 295 -9.88 -19.87 -22.15
N HIS A 296 -9.16 -18.98 -21.49
CA HIS A 296 -8.40 -17.92 -22.15
C HIS A 296 -6.97 -18.38 -22.50
N THR A 297 -6.45 -17.96 -23.66
CA THR A 297 -5.02 -18.01 -23.95
C THR A 297 -4.36 -16.85 -23.24
N LEU A 298 -3.65 -17.11 -22.13
CA LEU A 298 -3.12 -16.08 -21.25
C LEU A 298 -1.61 -15.92 -21.42
N PHE A 299 -1.20 -14.65 -21.58
CA PHE A 299 0.17 -14.17 -21.47
C PHE A 299 0.32 -13.24 -20.25
N LEU A 300 1.52 -13.19 -19.68
CA LEU A 300 1.80 -12.32 -18.53
C LEU A 300 3.23 -11.80 -18.59
N VAL A 301 3.39 -10.50 -18.31
CA VAL A 301 4.69 -9.84 -18.22
C VAL A 301 5.30 -10.11 -16.84
N SER A 302 6.48 -10.73 -16.80
CA SER A 302 7.30 -10.88 -15.60
C SER A 302 8.47 -9.89 -15.67
N TRP A 303 8.34 -8.75 -15.00
CA TRP A 303 9.34 -7.69 -15.02
C TRP A 303 10.67 -8.16 -14.41
N LYS A 304 11.77 -7.70 -15.02
CA LYS A 304 13.09 -7.85 -14.42
C LYS A 304 13.22 -6.96 -13.19
N ASN A 305 13.88 -7.45 -12.16
CA ASN A 305 14.27 -6.62 -11.03
C ASN A 305 15.51 -5.81 -11.42
N PRO A 306 15.44 -4.46 -11.57
CA PRO A 306 16.58 -3.67 -11.99
C PRO A 306 17.75 -3.75 -10.99
N THR A 307 18.95 -3.88 -11.53
CA THR A 307 20.22 -3.72 -10.85
C THR A 307 20.93 -2.47 -11.36
N GLU A 308 22.15 -2.21 -10.91
CA GLU A 308 22.97 -1.10 -11.42
C GLU A 308 23.13 -1.14 -12.95
N ALA A 309 23.08 -2.33 -13.56
CA ALA A 309 23.16 -2.48 -15.02
C ALA A 309 21.93 -1.87 -15.72
N GLU A 310 20.75 -1.94 -15.10
CA GLU A 310 19.49 -1.44 -15.60
C GLU A 310 19.10 -0.08 -14.99
N ALA A 311 20.00 0.56 -14.26
CA ALA A 311 19.76 1.85 -13.59
C ALA A 311 19.35 3.00 -14.54
N HIS A 312 19.59 2.84 -15.84
CA HIS A 312 19.25 3.79 -16.88
C HIS A 312 17.85 3.60 -17.48
N PHE A 313 17.11 2.57 -17.11
CA PHE A 313 15.77 2.29 -17.63
C PHE A 313 14.82 3.45 -17.34
N CYS A 314 14.08 3.88 -18.37
CA CYS A 314 13.17 5.00 -18.29
C CYS A 314 11.72 4.58 -18.62
N TRP A 315 10.77 5.47 -18.41
CA TRP A 315 9.35 5.20 -18.68
C TRP A 315 9.13 4.74 -20.12
N ASN A 316 9.75 5.42 -21.11
CA ASN A 316 9.62 5.06 -22.52
C ASN A 316 10.08 3.63 -22.80
N GLY A 317 11.16 3.16 -22.18
CA GLY A 317 11.62 1.79 -22.32
C GLY A 317 10.63 0.76 -21.76
N TYR A 318 10.05 1.03 -20.59
CA TYR A 318 8.98 0.17 -20.04
C TYR A 318 7.75 0.13 -20.94
N VAL A 319 7.43 1.24 -21.64
CA VAL A 319 6.31 1.30 -22.58
C VAL A 319 6.66 0.60 -23.88
N GLU A 320 7.74 0.99 -24.56
CA GLU A 320 8.11 0.48 -25.91
C GLU A 320 8.61 -0.96 -25.86
N ASP A 321 9.73 -1.17 -25.11
CA ASP A 321 10.42 -2.47 -25.05
C ASP A 321 9.73 -3.43 -24.04
N GLY A 322 8.90 -2.89 -23.17
CA GLY A 322 8.08 -3.64 -22.22
C GLY A 322 6.70 -3.96 -22.79
N VAL A 323 5.73 -3.04 -22.58
CA VAL A 323 4.30 -3.31 -22.85
C VAL A 323 3.99 -3.51 -24.31
N ILE A 324 4.44 -2.61 -25.21
CA ILE A 324 4.17 -2.68 -26.65
C ILE A 324 4.81 -3.93 -27.24
N GLN A 325 6.05 -4.24 -26.86
CA GLN A 325 6.73 -5.46 -27.27
C GLN A 325 5.98 -6.73 -26.80
N ALA A 326 5.48 -6.75 -25.56
CA ALA A 326 4.70 -7.87 -25.03
C ALA A 326 3.39 -8.08 -25.82
N ILE A 327 2.66 -6.99 -26.15
CA ILE A 327 1.46 -7.02 -27.00
C ILE A 327 1.81 -7.61 -28.37
N SER A 328 2.87 -7.12 -29.00
CA SER A 328 3.31 -7.58 -30.33
C SER A 328 3.65 -9.08 -30.34
N VAL A 329 4.41 -9.55 -29.34
CA VAL A 329 4.80 -10.97 -29.23
C VAL A 329 3.59 -11.86 -28.96
N ALA A 330 2.69 -11.48 -28.05
CA ALA A 330 1.50 -12.25 -27.71
C ALA A 330 0.56 -12.39 -28.92
N LYS A 331 0.32 -11.29 -29.66
CA LYS A 331 -0.43 -11.29 -30.92
C LYS A 331 0.19 -12.23 -31.97
N ALA A 332 1.52 -12.15 -32.13
CA ALA A 332 2.25 -12.98 -33.12
C ALA A 332 2.23 -14.46 -32.77
N ILE A 333 2.28 -14.84 -31.47
CA ILE A 333 2.17 -16.23 -31.03
C ILE A 333 0.75 -16.73 -31.28
N ALA A 334 -0.27 -15.96 -30.87
CA ALA A 334 -1.67 -16.33 -31.03
C ALA A 334 -2.18 -16.20 -32.49
N LYS A 335 -1.42 -15.55 -33.38
CA LYS A 335 -1.80 -15.23 -34.76
C LYS A 335 -3.13 -14.47 -34.84
N GLN A 336 -3.29 -13.51 -33.95
CA GLN A 336 -4.49 -12.67 -33.88
C GLN A 336 -4.13 -11.21 -34.09
N PRO A 337 -4.98 -10.45 -34.79
CA PRO A 337 -4.76 -9.00 -34.99
C PRO A 337 -5.00 -8.21 -33.72
N LYS A 338 -5.90 -8.64 -32.85
CA LYS A 338 -6.30 -7.98 -31.61
C LYS A 338 -6.04 -8.84 -30.38
N ILE A 339 -5.93 -8.19 -29.22
CA ILE A 339 -5.65 -8.78 -27.92
C ILE A 339 -6.49 -8.12 -26.82
N ASN A 340 -6.94 -8.88 -25.83
CA ASN A 340 -7.45 -8.36 -24.57
C ASN A 340 -6.27 -8.03 -23.66
N VAL A 341 -6.29 -6.90 -22.98
CA VAL A 341 -5.21 -6.49 -22.09
C VAL A 341 -5.71 -6.16 -20.70
N LEU A 342 -4.90 -6.46 -19.70
CA LEU A 342 -5.18 -6.13 -18.30
C LEU A 342 -3.97 -5.44 -17.70
N GLY A 343 -4.17 -4.27 -17.08
CA GLY A 343 -3.16 -3.56 -16.29
C GLY A 343 -3.56 -3.52 -14.82
N PHE A 344 -2.60 -3.78 -13.93
CA PHE A 344 -2.81 -3.71 -12.49
C PHE A 344 -1.92 -2.64 -11.86
N CYS A 345 -2.52 -1.70 -11.10
CA CYS A 345 -1.84 -0.62 -10.41
C CYS A 345 -0.96 0.20 -11.40
N VAL A 346 0.33 0.46 -11.12
CA VAL A 346 1.26 1.13 -12.05
C VAL A 346 1.41 0.39 -13.39
N GLY A 347 1.19 -0.92 -13.43
CA GLY A 347 1.10 -1.69 -14.67
C GLY A 347 -0.07 -1.22 -15.55
N GLY A 348 -1.16 -0.78 -14.95
CA GLY A 348 -2.28 -0.15 -15.66
C GLY A 348 -1.92 1.25 -16.20
N THR A 349 -1.16 2.05 -15.45
CA THR A 349 -0.68 3.35 -15.90
C THR A 349 0.30 3.20 -17.08
N LEU A 350 1.24 2.23 -17.00
CA LEU A 350 2.12 1.87 -18.12
C LEU A 350 1.32 1.40 -19.34
N LEU A 351 0.32 0.54 -19.12
CA LEU A 351 -0.55 0.04 -20.19
C LEU A 351 -1.30 1.19 -20.85
N ALA A 352 -1.91 2.10 -20.10
CA ALA A 352 -2.68 3.21 -20.66
C ALA A 352 -1.81 4.14 -21.53
N THR A 353 -0.58 4.44 -21.11
CA THR A 353 0.36 5.22 -21.93
C THR A 353 0.79 4.44 -23.19
N ALA A 354 0.98 3.12 -23.10
CA ALA A 354 1.26 2.28 -24.26
C ALA A 354 0.09 2.24 -25.27
N LEU A 355 -1.15 2.16 -24.76
CA LEU A 355 -2.36 2.16 -25.61
C LEU A 355 -2.54 3.49 -26.34
N SER A 356 -2.30 4.63 -25.66
CA SER A 356 -2.29 5.94 -26.31
C SER A 356 -1.21 6.04 -27.40
N THR A 357 0.00 5.56 -27.12
CA THR A 357 1.10 5.51 -28.09
C THR A 357 0.73 4.68 -29.32
N LEU A 358 0.16 3.48 -29.13
CA LEU A 358 -0.29 2.61 -30.24
C LEU A 358 -1.40 3.27 -31.07
N ALA A 359 -2.37 3.92 -30.42
CA ALA A 359 -3.44 4.62 -31.11
C ALA A 359 -2.92 5.79 -31.97
N ASN A 360 -1.97 6.60 -31.46
CA ASN A 360 -1.32 7.65 -32.25
C ASN A 360 -0.57 7.10 -33.49
N ARG A 361 0.00 5.89 -33.35
CA ARG A 361 0.66 5.19 -34.46
C ARG A 361 -0.34 4.55 -35.46
N GLY A 362 -1.64 4.65 -35.22
CA GLY A 362 -2.70 4.04 -36.02
C GLY A 362 -2.80 2.52 -35.88
N GLU A 363 -2.31 1.95 -34.79
CA GLU A 363 -2.34 0.51 -34.52
C GLU A 363 -3.63 0.10 -33.79
N ASP A 364 -4.66 -0.31 -34.55
CA ASP A 364 -5.90 -0.89 -34.00
C ASP A 364 -5.69 -2.35 -33.61
N CYS A 365 -5.08 -2.58 -32.45
CA CYS A 365 -4.70 -3.93 -32.01
C CYS A 365 -5.31 -4.36 -30.67
N ILE A 366 -6.14 -3.53 -30.06
CA ILE A 366 -6.75 -3.81 -28.75
C ILE A 366 -8.21 -4.23 -28.94
N ASN A 367 -8.61 -5.30 -28.29
CA ASN A 367 -9.97 -5.81 -28.30
C ASN A 367 -10.75 -5.39 -27.04
N SER A 368 -10.10 -5.38 -25.88
CA SER A 368 -10.65 -4.87 -24.64
C SER A 368 -9.53 -4.53 -23.65
N VAL A 369 -9.85 -3.67 -22.68
CA VAL A 369 -8.93 -3.23 -21.63
C VAL A 369 -9.55 -3.50 -20.27
N THR A 370 -8.76 -4.01 -19.33
CA THR A 370 -9.12 -4.11 -17.91
C THR A 370 -8.12 -3.34 -17.08
N PHE A 371 -8.58 -2.41 -16.25
CA PHE A 371 -7.77 -1.72 -15.25
C PHE A 371 -8.17 -2.19 -13.86
N LEU A 372 -7.22 -2.75 -13.12
CA LEU A 372 -7.39 -3.17 -11.73
C LEU A 372 -6.71 -2.17 -10.81
N THR A 373 -7.47 -1.49 -9.95
CA THR A 373 -6.96 -0.52 -8.96
C THR A 373 -5.83 0.35 -9.54
N THR A 374 -6.11 1.01 -10.66
CA THR A 374 -5.17 1.82 -11.45
C THR A 374 -5.53 3.28 -11.34
N LEU A 375 -4.53 4.14 -11.12
CA LEU A 375 -4.68 5.60 -11.27
C LEU A 375 -4.29 6.01 -12.69
N LEU A 376 -5.19 6.73 -13.35
CA LEU A 376 -4.94 7.52 -14.57
C LEU A 376 -5.20 9.01 -14.32
N ASP A 377 -6.08 9.33 -13.37
CA ASP A 377 -6.24 10.66 -12.78
C ASP A 377 -5.62 10.67 -11.38
N PHE A 378 -4.63 11.52 -11.18
CA PHE A 378 -3.87 11.67 -9.95
C PHE A 378 -4.29 12.93 -9.15
N THR A 379 -5.50 13.42 -9.36
CA THR A 379 -6.04 14.56 -8.59
C THR A 379 -6.13 14.22 -7.10
N ASP A 380 -6.56 13.00 -6.77
CA ASP A 380 -6.45 12.44 -5.41
C ASP A 380 -5.60 11.17 -5.47
N THR A 381 -4.42 11.25 -4.90
CA THR A 381 -3.42 10.18 -4.91
C THR A 381 -3.44 9.34 -3.63
N GLY A 382 -4.51 9.48 -2.83
CA GLY A 382 -4.64 8.77 -1.57
C GLY A 382 -3.48 9.06 -0.60
N ALA A 383 -3.18 8.07 0.22
CA ALA A 383 -2.17 8.20 1.26
C ALA A 383 -0.74 8.42 0.69
N LEU A 384 -0.45 7.97 -0.53
CA LEU A 384 0.88 8.16 -1.15
C LEU A 384 1.21 9.63 -1.46
N GLY A 385 0.21 10.49 -1.62
CA GLY A 385 0.41 11.91 -1.86
C GLY A 385 1.21 12.64 -0.76
N VAL A 386 1.26 12.09 0.44
CA VAL A 386 2.05 12.69 1.55
C VAL A 386 3.56 12.68 1.27
N PHE A 387 4.03 11.75 0.44
CA PHE A 387 5.43 11.59 0.06
C PHE A 387 5.82 12.38 -1.20
N VAL A 388 4.89 13.16 -1.78
CA VAL A 388 5.14 13.87 -3.03
C VAL A 388 5.02 15.38 -2.84
N SER A 389 6.11 16.08 -3.13
CA SER A 389 6.19 17.55 -3.23
C SER A 389 7.18 17.91 -4.32
N GLU A 390 7.14 19.14 -4.81
CA GLU A 390 8.12 19.65 -5.79
C GLU A 390 9.56 19.44 -5.32
N GLU A 391 9.84 19.72 -4.04
CA GLU A 391 11.16 19.56 -3.45
C GLU A 391 11.61 18.09 -3.47
N GLN A 392 10.72 17.18 -3.04
CA GLN A 392 11.01 15.74 -3.00
C GLN A 392 11.20 15.14 -4.38
N VAL A 393 10.36 15.53 -5.35
CA VAL A 393 10.49 15.05 -6.73
C VAL A 393 11.79 15.55 -7.33
N ARG A 394 12.12 16.85 -7.19
CA ARG A 394 13.40 17.41 -7.64
C ARG A 394 14.59 16.68 -7.02
N ALA A 395 14.58 16.43 -5.71
CA ALA A 395 15.65 15.69 -5.05
C ALA A 395 15.83 14.26 -5.64
N ARG A 396 14.73 13.61 -6.03
CA ARG A 396 14.79 12.31 -6.71
C ARG A 396 15.32 12.43 -8.14
N GLU A 397 14.91 13.43 -8.90
CA GLU A 397 15.43 13.71 -10.24
C GLU A 397 16.94 13.97 -10.22
N GLU A 398 17.41 14.75 -9.25
CA GLU A 398 18.83 15.06 -9.09
C GLU A 398 19.65 13.83 -8.63
N SER A 399 19.11 13.02 -7.72
CA SER A 399 19.87 11.90 -7.13
C SER A 399 19.88 10.64 -8.00
N ILE A 400 18.75 10.29 -8.64
CA ILE A 400 18.60 9.03 -9.40
C ILE A 400 17.95 9.22 -10.79
N GLY A 401 17.48 10.41 -11.14
CA GLY A 401 16.74 10.65 -12.40
C GLY A 401 17.57 10.52 -13.67
N GLN A 402 18.89 10.58 -13.58
CA GLN A 402 19.81 10.40 -14.71
C GLN A 402 20.46 9.00 -14.73
N GLY A 403 20.11 8.15 -13.80
CA GLY A 403 20.65 6.81 -13.56
C GLY A 403 20.73 6.54 -12.07
N GLY A 404 20.62 5.29 -11.68
CA GLY A 404 20.57 4.86 -10.30
C GLY A 404 19.27 4.10 -10.01
N LEU A 405 19.09 3.72 -8.75
CA LEU A 405 17.99 2.88 -8.33
C LEU A 405 17.20 3.53 -7.20
N MET A 406 15.89 3.37 -7.24
CA MET A 406 15.03 3.47 -6.06
C MET A 406 14.99 2.07 -5.41
N PRO A 407 15.58 1.89 -4.23
CA PRO A 407 15.64 0.56 -3.60
C PRO A 407 14.27 0.03 -3.24
N GLY A 408 14.00 -1.25 -3.54
CA GLY A 408 12.72 -1.89 -3.22
C GLY A 408 12.39 -1.88 -1.72
N LYS A 409 13.41 -1.97 -0.85
CA LYS A 409 13.24 -1.86 0.60
C LYS A 409 12.68 -0.49 1.04
N ASP A 410 13.08 0.59 0.38
CA ASP A 410 12.61 1.95 0.72
C ASP A 410 11.16 2.14 0.30
N LEU A 411 10.78 1.60 -0.88
CA LEU A 411 9.39 1.55 -1.32
C LEU A 411 8.52 0.71 -0.39
N SER A 412 8.98 -0.49 -0.03
CA SER A 412 8.27 -1.37 0.90
C SER A 412 8.09 -0.73 2.28
N SER A 413 9.10 0.01 2.76
CA SER A 413 9.02 0.77 4.01
C SER A 413 8.00 1.90 3.92
N ALA A 414 7.97 2.65 2.80
CA ALA A 414 6.98 3.69 2.57
C ALA A 414 5.55 3.11 2.56
N PHE A 415 5.32 2.01 1.84
CA PHE A 415 4.00 1.34 1.84
C PHE A 415 3.59 0.81 3.23
N SER A 416 4.52 0.22 3.98
CA SER A 416 4.25 -0.29 5.32
C SER A 416 3.91 0.83 6.31
N SER A 417 4.52 2.02 6.14
CA SER A 417 4.26 3.18 6.98
C SER A 417 2.89 3.83 6.75
N LEU A 418 2.21 3.52 5.63
CA LEU A 418 0.83 3.98 5.41
C LEU A 418 -0.19 3.26 6.32
N ARG A 419 0.16 2.07 6.83
CA ARG A 419 -0.66 1.30 7.77
C ARG A 419 0.21 0.70 8.88
N PRO A 420 0.84 1.54 9.72
CA PRO A 420 1.89 1.11 10.63
C PRO A 420 1.40 0.10 11.67
N ASN A 421 0.16 0.21 12.17
CA ASN A 421 -0.38 -0.77 13.11
C ASN A 421 -0.55 -2.17 12.47
N ASP A 422 -0.98 -2.23 11.21
CA ASP A 422 -1.21 -3.51 10.54
C ASP A 422 0.07 -4.15 10.00
N LEU A 423 1.06 -3.33 9.58
CA LEU A 423 2.22 -3.79 8.83
C LEU A 423 3.56 -3.64 9.56
N VAL A 424 3.59 -2.93 10.70
CA VAL A 424 4.80 -2.72 11.50
C VAL A 424 4.55 -3.10 12.96
N TRP A 425 3.73 -2.33 13.69
CA TRP A 425 3.60 -2.46 15.14
C TRP A 425 3.00 -3.78 15.59
N ASN A 426 2.04 -4.31 14.86
CA ASN A 426 1.49 -5.65 15.15
C ASN A 426 2.58 -6.73 15.17
N TYR A 427 3.54 -6.67 14.23
CA TYR A 427 4.67 -7.61 14.17
C TYR A 427 5.75 -7.30 15.21
N VAL A 428 5.99 -6.03 15.53
CA VAL A 428 6.86 -5.68 16.67
C VAL A 428 6.32 -6.30 17.96
N VAL A 429 5.03 -6.17 18.22
CA VAL A 429 4.39 -6.74 19.43
C VAL A 429 4.44 -8.26 19.40
N SER A 430 3.99 -8.90 18.32
CA SER A 430 3.94 -10.36 18.25
C SER A 430 5.34 -10.99 18.27
N ASN A 431 6.25 -10.49 17.41
CA ASN A 431 7.56 -11.13 17.23
C ASN A 431 8.55 -10.78 18.34
N TYR A 432 8.58 -9.50 18.79
CA TYR A 432 9.66 -9.00 19.67
C TYR A 432 9.20 -8.79 21.12
N LEU A 433 7.91 -8.69 21.40
CA LEU A 433 7.42 -8.62 22.79
C LEU A 433 6.86 -9.96 23.25
N LYS A 434 6.10 -10.67 22.40
CA LYS A 434 5.47 -11.95 22.76
C LYS A 434 6.31 -13.17 22.33
N GLY A 435 7.34 -13.00 21.49
CA GLY A 435 8.18 -14.08 20.99
C GLY A 435 7.42 -15.07 20.10
N GLU A 436 6.40 -14.60 19.40
CA GLU A 436 5.60 -15.42 18.49
C GLU A 436 6.32 -15.59 17.15
N LYS A 437 6.05 -16.70 16.47
CA LYS A 437 6.50 -16.89 15.10
C LYS A 437 5.54 -16.18 14.15
N PRO A 438 6.06 -15.50 13.10
CA PRO A 438 5.20 -14.92 12.09
C PRO A 438 4.28 -15.98 11.45
N PRO A 439 3.02 -15.62 11.13
CA PRO A 439 2.08 -16.56 10.52
C PRO A 439 2.52 -16.98 9.11
N VAL A 440 2.07 -18.13 8.64
CA VAL A 440 2.25 -18.56 7.26
C VAL A 440 1.16 -17.92 6.41
N PHE A 441 1.51 -16.88 5.62
CA PHE A 441 0.55 -16.15 4.80
C PHE A 441 1.17 -15.71 3.47
N ASP A 442 0.68 -16.27 2.37
CA ASP A 442 1.23 -16.11 1.02
C ASP A 442 1.22 -14.67 0.50
N LEU A 443 0.20 -13.89 0.83
CA LEU A 443 0.10 -12.48 0.43
C LEU A 443 1.18 -11.63 1.13
N LEU A 444 1.50 -11.91 2.39
CA LEU A 444 2.58 -11.24 3.11
C LEU A 444 3.96 -11.69 2.63
N TYR A 445 4.09 -12.95 2.20
CA TYR A 445 5.30 -13.43 1.54
C TYR A 445 5.57 -12.63 0.27
N TRP A 446 4.55 -12.45 -0.59
CA TRP A 446 4.63 -11.59 -1.76
C TRP A 446 4.97 -10.14 -1.40
N ASN A 447 4.30 -9.57 -0.39
CA ASN A 447 4.53 -8.20 0.06
C ASN A 447 5.98 -7.95 0.50
N SER A 448 6.63 -8.97 1.04
CA SER A 448 8.03 -8.91 1.48
C SER A 448 9.05 -9.11 0.34
N ASP A 449 8.61 -9.51 -0.87
CA ASP A 449 9.45 -9.75 -2.05
C ASP A 449 9.44 -8.53 -2.97
N SER A 450 9.95 -7.41 -2.48
CA SER A 450 9.98 -6.13 -3.18
C SER A 450 10.93 -6.11 -4.39
N THR A 451 10.77 -5.11 -5.25
CA THR A 451 11.55 -4.90 -6.47
C THR A 451 12.14 -3.49 -6.46
N ASN A 452 13.39 -3.34 -6.90
CA ASN A 452 13.94 -2.02 -7.19
C ASN A 452 13.19 -1.37 -8.36
N LEU A 453 13.25 -0.05 -8.44
CA LEU A 453 12.88 0.68 -9.65
C LEU A 453 14.09 1.42 -10.21
N ALA A 454 14.20 1.46 -11.53
CA ALA A 454 15.16 2.33 -12.20
C ALA A 454 14.84 3.80 -11.91
N GLY A 455 15.86 4.58 -11.57
CA GLY A 455 15.69 5.96 -11.13
C GLY A 455 15.01 6.87 -12.15
N PRO A 456 15.41 6.87 -13.44
CA PRO A 456 14.76 7.69 -14.46
C PRO A 456 13.28 7.34 -14.65
N MET A 457 12.92 6.06 -14.61
CA MET A 457 11.52 5.61 -14.66
C MET A 457 10.74 6.14 -13.47
N PHE A 458 11.28 5.99 -12.25
CA PHE A 458 10.62 6.41 -11.02
C PHE A 458 10.45 7.94 -10.93
N ALA A 459 11.49 8.71 -11.30
CA ALA A 459 11.44 10.17 -11.33
C ALA A 459 10.38 10.69 -12.32
N TRP A 460 10.33 10.12 -13.54
CA TRP A 460 9.32 10.44 -14.53
C TRP A 460 7.90 10.17 -14.00
N TYR A 461 7.71 8.99 -13.36
CA TYR A 461 6.43 8.59 -12.80
C TYR A 461 5.98 9.56 -11.71
N LEU A 462 6.84 9.91 -10.76
CA LEU A 462 6.48 10.86 -9.70
C LEU A 462 6.09 12.23 -10.27
N ARG A 463 6.87 12.78 -11.19
CA ARG A 463 6.61 14.12 -11.73
C ARG A 463 5.34 14.17 -12.57
N ASN A 464 5.23 13.29 -13.58
CA ASN A 464 4.15 13.40 -14.57
C ASN A 464 2.81 12.86 -14.07
N THR A 465 2.79 12.11 -12.97
CA THR A 465 1.56 11.56 -12.40
C THR A 465 1.25 12.19 -11.05
N TYR A 466 1.90 11.80 -9.97
CA TYR A 466 1.59 12.24 -8.60
C TYR A 466 1.71 13.75 -8.38
N LEU A 467 2.70 14.41 -8.99
CA LEU A 467 2.95 15.84 -8.78
C LEU A 467 2.11 16.72 -9.71
N GLU A 468 2.16 16.45 -11.01
CA GLU A 468 1.63 17.37 -12.04
C GLU A 468 0.33 16.86 -12.69
N ASN A 469 -0.03 15.59 -12.49
CA ASN A 469 -1.21 14.95 -13.08
C ASN A 469 -1.32 15.22 -14.60
N ASN A 470 -0.25 14.95 -15.33
CA ASN A 470 -0.15 15.31 -16.76
C ASN A 470 -0.92 14.36 -17.68
N LEU A 471 -1.19 13.11 -17.24
CA LEU A 471 -1.86 12.11 -18.07
C LEU A 471 -3.30 12.49 -18.43
N VAL A 472 -3.98 13.28 -17.57
CA VAL A 472 -5.35 13.76 -17.85
C VAL A 472 -5.40 14.94 -18.82
N LYS A 473 -4.24 15.47 -19.24
CA LYS A 473 -4.12 16.62 -20.13
C LYS A 473 -3.67 16.15 -21.51
N PRO A 474 -4.57 15.99 -22.49
CA PRO A 474 -4.23 15.46 -23.81
C PRO A 474 -3.03 16.18 -24.43
N GLY A 475 -2.02 15.42 -24.87
CA GLY A 475 -0.83 15.95 -25.53
C GLY A 475 0.17 16.72 -24.64
N HIS A 476 -0.06 16.77 -23.31
CA HIS A 476 0.81 17.53 -22.41
C HIS A 476 2.16 16.84 -22.15
N VAL A 477 2.20 15.53 -22.24
CA VAL A 477 3.42 14.72 -22.12
C VAL A 477 3.56 13.81 -23.34
N GLU A 478 4.80 13.55 -23.74
CA GLU A 478 5.15 12.62 -24.80
C GLU A 478 5.71 11.32 -24.20
N VAL A 479 5.28 10.19 -24.76
CA VAL A 479 5.80 8.86 -24.45
C VAL A 479 6.15 8.15 -25.76
N CYS A 480 7.38 7.68 -25.86
CA CYS A 480 7.91 7.03 -27.08
C CYS A 480 7.78 7.91 -28.35
N GLY A 481 7.89 9.24 -28.18
CA GLY A 481 7.77 10.22 -29.26
C GLY A 481 6.35 10.53 -29.71
N GLU A 482 5.34 10.01 -29.00
CA GLU A 482 3.93 10.25 -29.28
C GLU A 482 3.27 11.03 -28.14
N PRO A 483 2.36 11.98 -28.43
CA PRO A 483 1.62 12.71 -27.40
C PRO A 483 0.65 11.76 -26.68
N VAL A 484 0.61 11.81 -25.34
CA VAL A 484 -0.32 11.00 -24.57
C VAL A 484 -1.70 11.64 -24.57
N ASP A 485 -2.70 10.88 -25.05
CA ASP A 485 -4.12 11.20 -24.97
C ASP A 485 -4.89 9.92 -24.60
N LEU A 486 -5.39 9.85 -23.38
CA LEU A 486 -6.15 8.71 -22.89
C LEU A 486 -7.52 8.57 -23.58
N GLY A 487 -8.04 9.66 -24.15
CA GLY A 487 -9.25 9.67 -24.96
C GLY A 487 -9.15 8.85 -26.25
N LEU A 488 -7.94 8.48 -26.68
CA LEU A 488 -7.72 7.59 -27.82
C LEU A 488 -7.95 6.10 -27.50
N ILE A 489 -8.16 5.74 -26.23
CA ILE A 489 -8.50 4.37 -25.82
C ILE A 489 -10.00 4.15 -26.08
N ASP A 490 -10.33 3.56 -27.23
CA ASP A 490 -11.70 3.38 -27.75
C ASP A 490 -12.24 1.95 -27.60
N ALA A 491 -11.41 0.99 -27.22
CA ALA A 491 -11.84 -0.37 -26.91
C ALA A 491 -12.72 -0.43 -25.64
N PRO A 492 -13.62 -1.43 -25.49
CA PRO A 492 -14.37 -1.64 -24.25
C PRO A 492 -13.46 -1.75 -23.03
N VAL A 493 -13.82 -1.04 -21.93
CA VAL A 493 -12.99 -0.94 -20.72
C VAL A 493 -13.75 -1.48 -19.51
N TYR A 494 -13.08 -2.32 -18.73
CA TYR A 494 -13.50 -2.75 -17.40
C TYR A 494 -12.61 -2.11 -16.35
N VAL A 495 -13.19 -1.34 -15.43
CA VAL A 495 -12.46 -0.67 -14.36
C VAL A 495 -12.86 -1.29 -13.02
N LEU A 496 -11.93 -1.94 -12.34
CA LEU A 496 -12.10 -2.37 -10.95
C LEU A 496 -11.40 -1.37 -10.03
N ALA A 497 -12.14 -0.82 -9.11
CA ALA A 497 -11.60 -0.15 -7.92
C ALA A 497 -11.97 -0.94 -6.65
N THR A 498 -11.35 -0.63 -5.52
CA THR A 498 -11.66 -1.26 -4.23
C THR A 498 -11.98 -0.20 -3.17
N ARG A 499 -13.02 -0.47 -2.36
CA ARG A 499 -13.67 0.54 -1.52
C ARG A 499 -12.77 1.09 -0.40
N GLU A 500 -11.96 0.23 0.21
CA GLU A 500 -11.05 0.58 1.30
C GLU A 500 -9.61 0.76 0.80
N ASP A 501 -9.44 1.10 -0.49
CA ASP A 501 -8.13 1.35 -1.08
C ASP A 501 -7.61 2.72 -0.65
N HIS A 502 -6.51 2.73 0.08
CA HIS A 502 -5.82 3.93 0.54
C HIS A 502 -4.68 4.36 -0.40
N ILE A 503 -4.33 3.52 -1.39
CA ILE A 503 -3.28 3.78 -2.39
C ILE A 503 -3.89 4.35 -3.66
N VAL A 504 -5.00 3.76 -4.11
CA VAL A 504 -5.77 4.15 -5.28
C VAL A 504 -7.21 4.45 -4.84
N PRO A 505 -7.52 5.67 -4.40
CA PRO A 505 -8.89 6.03 -4.04
C PRO A 505 -9.86 5.65 -5.15
N TRP A 506 -10.94 4.94 -4.80
CA TRP A 506 -11.89 4.45 -5.79
C TRP A 506 -12.56 5.57 -6.58
N THR A 507 -12.68 6.76 -5.99
CA THR A 507 -13.18 7.98 -6.62
C THR A 507 -12.28 8.47 -7.75
N SER A 508 -10.95 8.36 -7.57
CA SER A 508 -9.97 8.67 -8.63
C SER A 508 -9.93 7.59 -9.70
N ALA A 509 -9.95 6.31 -9.29
CA ALA A 509 -10.04 5.20 -10.25
C ALA A 509 -11.32 5.27 -11.11
N PHE A 510 -12.43 5.76 -10.54
CA PHE A 510 -13.68 5.99 -11.27
C PHE A 510 -13.50 6.96 -12.44
N GLN A 511 -12.64 7.99 -12.30
CA GLN A 511 -12.39 8.97 -13.37
C GLN A 511 -11.81 8.31 -14.63
N THR A 512 -11.12 7.18 -14.52
CA THR A 512 -10.65 6.41 -15.68
C THR A 512 -11.78 6.14 -16.66
N SER A 513 -13.00 5.87 -16.17
CA SER A 513 -14.18 5.60 -16.98
C SER A 513 -14.66 6.81 -17.81
N HIS A 514 -14.19 8.01 -17.49
CA HIS A 514 -14.50 9.24 -18.21
C HIS A 514 -13.31 9.79 -19.03
N LEU A 515 -12.11 9.27 -18.77
CA LEU A 515 -10.90 9.65 -19.52
C LEU A 515 -10.75 8.89 -20.83
N VAL A 516 -11.34 7.70 -20.94
CA VAL A 516 -11.33 6.85 -22.13
C VAL A 516 -12.56 7.11 -22.99
N SER A 517 -12.50 6.88 -24.30
CA SER A 517 -13.66 6.98 -25.19
C SER A 517 -14.41 5.66 -25.38
N GLY A 518 -13.79 4.53 -25.01
CA GLY A 518 -14.42 3.22 -25.05
C GLY A 518 -15.55 3.07 -24.01
N GLU A 519 -16.52 2.19 -24.29
CA GLU A 519 -17.59 1.88 -23.33
C GLU A 519 -16.99 1.33 -22.03
N ALA A 520 -17.21 2.03 -20.92
CA ALA A 520 -16.63 1.70 -19.62
C ALA A 520 -17.64 1.02 -18.69
N ARG A 521 -17.27 -0.15 -18.15
CA ARG A 521 -17.91 -0.81 -17.01
C ARG A 521 -17.10 -0.58 -15.75
N PHE A 522 -17.64 0.19 -14.81
CA PHE A 522 -17.02 0.40 -13.50
C PHE A 522 -17.59 -0.55 -12.46
N VAL A 523 -16.70 -1.19 -11.69
CA VAL A 523 -17.02 -2.12 -10.61
C VAL A 523 -16.24 -1.74 -9.36
N LEU A 524 -16.92 -1.69 -8.21
CA LEU A 524 -16.32 -1.38 -6.93
C LEU A 524 -16.27 -2.65 -6.07
N GLY A 525 -15.09 -3.22 -5.82
CA GLY A 525 -14.89 -4.35 -4.93
C GLY A 525 -14.80 -3.91 -3.46
N ALA A 526 -15.19 -4.77 -2.54
CA ALA A 526 -14.93 -4.58 -1.11
C ALA A 526 -13.46 -4.83 -0.78
N SER A 527 -13.00 -4.27 0.35
CA SER A 527 -11.64 -4.39 0.90
C SER A 527 -10.62 -3.45 0.24
N GLY A 528 -9.32 -3.61 0.60
CA GLY A 528 -8.24 -2.71 0.18
C GLY A 528 -7.54 -3.14 -1.11
N HIS A 529 -6.52 -2.39 -1.49
CA HIS A 529 -5.81 -2.43 -2.78
C HIS A 529 -5.49 -3.84 -3.31
N ILE A 530 -4.88 -4.68 -2.49
CA ILE A 530 -4.48 -6.04 -2.89
C ILE A 530 -5.59 -7.05 -2.55
N ALA A 531 -6.07 -7.02 -1.30
CA ALA A 531 -7.04 -7.99 -0.83
C ALA A 531 -8.39 -7.89 -1.55
N GLY A 532 -8.77 -6.70 -2.05
CA GLY A 532 -9.97 -6.49 -2.87
C GLY A 532 -9.83 -7.07 -4.28
N VAL A 533 -8.63 -6.95 -4.88
CA VAL A 533 -8.33 -7.53 -6.20
C VAL A 533 -8.25 -9.05 -6.11
N ILE A 534 -7.50 -9.58 -5.14
CA ILE A 534 -7.36 -11.03 -4.92
C ILE A 534 -8.53 -11.54 -4.08
N ASN A 535 -9.67 -11.69 -4.73
CA ASN A 535 -10.92 -12.19 -4.14
C ASN A 535 -11.43 -13.41 -4.91
N PRO A 536 -10.90 -14.63 -4.63
CA PRO A 536 -11.16 -15.81 -5.44
C PRO A 536 -12.65 -16.17 -5.55
N ALA A 537 -13.12 -16.43 -6.77
CA ALA A 537 -14.48 -16.85 -7.04
C ALA A 537 -14.85 -18.16 -6.30
N SER A 538 -13.88 -19.07 -6.11
CA SER A 538 -14.06 -20.32 -5.38
C SER A 538 -14.43 -20.15 -3.91
N LYS A 539 -13.95 -19.09 -3.26
CA LYS A 539 -14.30 -18.75 -1.86
C LYS A 539 -15.61 -18.00 -1.75
N ASN A 540 -16.00 -17.31 -2.81
CA ASN A 540 -17.23 -16.51 -2.94
C ASN A 540 -17.54 -15.66 -1.69
N LYS A 541 -16.50 -15.04 -1.13
CA LYS A 541 -16.57 -14.18 0.05
C LYS A 541 -16.62 -12.71 -0.37
N ARG A 542 -17.00 -11.84 0.56
CA ARG A 542 -17.13 -10.39 0.37
C ARG A 542 -18.29 -10.01 -0.54
N ASN A 543 -18.22 -8.86 -1.14
CA ASN A 543 -19.21 -8.26 -2.01
C ASN A 543 -18.54 -7.28 -2.97
N TYR A 544 -19.29 -6.86 -3.97
CA TYR A 544 -18.91 -5.81 -4.90
C TYR A 544 -20.16 -5.04 -5.33
N TRP A 545 -19.99 -3.87 -5.89
CA TRP A 545 -21.07 -3.02 -6.38
C TRP A 545 -20.95 -2.82 -7.87
N VAL A 546 -22.09 -2.84 -8.56
CA VAL A 546 -22.22 -2.61 -9.99
C VAL A 546 -23.38 -1.65 -10.27
N CYS A 547 -23.26 -0.86 -11.32
CA CYS A 547 -24.33 -0.01 -11.83
C CYS A 547 -24.65 -0.45 -13.26
N GLU A 548 -25.93 -0.65 -13.55
CA GLU A 548 -26.42 -0.95 -14.90
C GLU A 548 -26.82 0.34 -15.64
N GLY A 549 -26.69 0.34 -16.96
CA GLY A 549 -27.01 1.47 -17.83
C GLY A 549 -25.91 2.52 -17.87
N ASP A 550 -26.27 3.75 -18.25
CA ASP A 550 -25.32 4.84 -18.44
C ASP A 550 -24.53 5.15 -17.17
N LEU A 551 -23.24 5.31 -17.34
CA LEU A 551 -22.31 5.63 -16.25
C LEU A 551 -22.61 7.04 -15.72
N PRO A 552 -22.89 7.20 -14.41
CA PRO A 552 -23.11 8.52 -13.81
C PRO A 552 -21.85 9.40 -13.87
N ALA A 553 -22.03 10.72 -13.92
CA ALA A 553 -20.94 11.67 -14.07
C ALA A 553 -20.02 11.77 -12.83
N THR A 554 -20.52 11.41 -11.64
CA THR A 554 -19.71 11.48 -10.40
C THR A 554 -19.73 10.16 -9.64
N PRO A 555 -18.67 9.86 -8.89
CA PRO A 555 -18.57 8.63 -8.12
C PRO A 555 -19.70 8.52 -7.07
N GLU A 556 -20.12 9.62 -6.44
CA GLU A 556 -21.20 9.62 -5.45
C GLU A 556 -22.56 9.30 -6.11
N ALA A 557 -22.80 9.86 -7.31
CA ALA A 557 -24.01 9.55 -8.07
C ALA A 557 -24.00 8.08 -8.53
N TRP A 558 -22.84 7.56 -8.90
CA TRP A 558 -22.66 6.15 -9.25
C TRP A 558 -22.97 5.26 -8.03
N LEU A 559 -22.37 5.54 -6.87
CA LEU A 559 -22.56 4.74 -5.65
C LEU A 559 -24.03 4.71 -5.20
N LYS A 560 -24.77 5.82 -5.37
CA LYS A 560 -26.22 5.88 -5.05
C LYS A 560 -27.06 4.96 -5.95
N LYS A 561 -26.65 4.72 -7.19
CA LYS A 561 -27.35 3.84 -8.14
C LYS A 561 -26.86 2.39 -8.07
N ALA A 562 -25.64 2.20 -7.59
CA ALA A 562 -24.99 0.90 -7.57
C ALA A 562 -25.73 -0.09 -6.69
N LYS A 563 -25.82 -1.34 -7.17
CA LYS A 563 -26.36 -2.47 -6.43
C LYS A 563 -25.22 -3.28 -5.85
N GLU A 564 -25.35 -3.63 -4.59
CA GLU A 564 -24.44 -4.55 -3.92
C GLU A 564 -24.73 -5.98 -4.36
N VAL A 565 -23.68 -6.71 -4.74
CA VAL A 565 -23.73 -8.10 -5.15
C VAL A 565 -22.81 -8.90 -4.22
N PRO A 566 -23.32 -9.93 -3.53
CA PRO A 566 -22.48 -10.77 -2.69
C PRO A 566 -21.54 -11.64 -3.52
N GLY A 567 -20.33 -11.89 -3.02
CA GLY A 567 -19.33 -12.76 -3.62
C GLY A 567 -18.19 -12.03 -4.31
N SER A 568 -17.57 -12.73 -5.26
CA SER A 568 -16.36 -12.28 -5.95
C SER A 568 -16.67 -11.53 -7.23
N TRP A 569 -16.04 -10.38 -7.43
CA TRP A 569 -16.07 -9.62 -8.68
C TRP A 569 -15.47 -10.38 -9.87
N TRP A 570 -14.65 -11.42 -9.64
CA TRP A 570 -14.09 -12.26 -10.71
C TRP A 570 -15.18 -12.88 -11.58
N ASN A 571 -16.34 -13.22 -11.01
CA ASN A 571 -17.47 -13.77 -11.74
C ASN A 571 -18.11 -12.75 -12.68
N ASP A 572 -18.25 -11.49 -12.25
CA ASP A 572 -18.75 -10.40 -13.06
C ASP A 572 -17.80 -10.09 -14.23
N TRP A 573 -16.50 -10.03 -13.92
CA TRP A 573 -15.47 -9.80 -14.92
C TRP A 573 -15.39 -10.94 -15.95
N ALA A 574 -15.47 -12.20 -15.51
CA ALA A 574 -15.49 -13.34 -16.42
C ALA A 574 -16.71 -13.31 -17.36
N ALA A 575 -17.88 -12.93 -16.86
CA ALA A 575 -19.09 -12.74 -17.68
C ALA A 575 -18.92 -11.60 -18.71
N TRP A 576 -18.29 -10.49 -18.31
CA TRP A 576 -17.98 -9.39 -19.21
C TRP A 576 -16.95 -9.78 -20.29
N LEU A 577 -15.96 -10.62 -19.95
CA LEU A 577 -14.94 -11.09 -20.88
C LEU A 577 -15.46 -12.15 -21.87
N GLU A 578 -16.51 -12.90 -21.55
CA GLU A 578 -16.97 -14.03 -22.34
C GLU A 578 -17.24 -13.68 -23.82
N PRO A 579 -18.01 -12.62 -24.16
CA PRO A 579 -18.21 -12.22 -25.56
C PRO A 579 -16.94 -11.72 -26.24
N LEU A 580 -15.94 -11.28 -25.47
CA LEU A 580 -14.67 -10.71 -25.96
C LEU A 580 -13.60 -11.77 -26.27
N LYS A 581 -13.91 -13.05 -26.08
CA LYS A 581 -13.04 -14.17 -26.48
C LYS A 581 -12.92 -14.33 -28.00
N GLY A 582 -13.83 -13.74 -28.79
CA GLY A 582 -13.83 -13.83 -30.26
C GLY A 582 -14.15 -15.23 -30.81
N GLY A 583 -14.91 -16.03 -30.05
CA GLY A 583 -15.19 -17.43 -30.32
C GLY A 583 -14.11 -18.39 -29.83
N GLU A 584 -14.32 -19.70 -30.02
CA GLU A 584 -13.41 -20.73 -29.53
C GLU A 584 -12.57 -21.36 -30.65
N VAL A 585 -11.34 -21.70 -30.30
CA VAL A 585 -10.41 -22.48 -31.13
C VAL A 585 -9.85 -23.65 -30.32
N LYS A 586 -9.32 -24.68 -31.00
CA LYS A 586 -8.59 -25.75 -30.31
C LYS A 586 -7.42 -25.18 -29.53
N ALA A 587 -7.28 -25.56 -28.27
CA ALA A 587 -6.17 -25.18 -27.44
C ALA A 587 -4.81 -25.51 -28.09
N PRO A 588 -3.81 -24.61 -28.05
CA PRO A 588 -2.48 -24.90 -28.57
C PRO A 588 -1.85 -26.05 -27.78
N ALA A 589 -1.28 -27.01 -28.50
CA ALA A 589 -0.66 -28.19 -27.88
C ALA A 589 0.62 -27.84 -27.08
N LYS A 590 1.27 -26.74 -27.43
CA LYS A 590 2.51 -26.24 -26.77
C LYS A 590 2.49 -24.72 -26.78
N PRO A 591 3.05 -24.08 -25.74
CA PRO A 591 3.33 -22.65 -25.73
C PRO A 591 4.32 -22.23 -26.81
N GLY A 592 4.25 -20.97 -27.22
CA GLY A 592 5.13 -20.38 -28.24
C GLY A 592 4.72 -20.74 -29.67
N ASN A 593 5.61 -20.45 -30.60
CA ASN A 593 5.51 -20.80 -32.03
C ASN A 593 6.93 -20.99 -32.64
N THR A 594 7.03 -21.08 -33.96
CA THR A 594 8.32 -21.28 -34.64
C THR A 594 9.31 -20.11 -34.45
N LYS A 595 8.80 -18.88 -34.31
CA LYS A 595 9.61 -17.67 -34.08
C LYS A 595 9.91 -17.48 -32.57
N PHE A 596 8.93 -17.67 -31.72
CA PHE A 596 9.00 -17.50 -30.28
C PHE A 596 8.91 -18.87 -29.59
N LYS A 597 10.06 -19.52 -29.44
CA LYS A 597 10.16 -20.85 -28.84
C LYS A 597 10.14 -20.76 -27.31
N PRO A 598 9.60 -21.76 -26.61
CA PRO A 598 9.76 -21.87 -25.16
C PRO A 598 11.25 -21.81 -24.77
N LEU A 599 11.58 -20.95 -23.79
CA LEU A 599 12.95 -20.73 -23.29
C LEU A 599 13.18 -21.52 -22.00
N GLU A 600 12.26 -21.41 -21.05
CA GLU A 600 12.31 -22.08 -19.75
C GLU A 600 10.89 -22.25 -19.19
N PRO A 601 10.66 -23.17 -18.23
CA PRO A 601 9.36 -23.30 -17.56
C PRO A 601 8.96 -22.05 -16.79
N ALA A 602 7.63 -21.76 -16.74
CA ALA A 602 7.12 -20.80 -15.76
C ALA A 602 7.48 -21.26 -14.32
N PRO A 603 7.73 -20.33 -13.40
CA PRO A 603 7.53 -18.89 -13.47
C PRO A 603 8.68 -18.09 -14.11
N GLY A 604 9.70 -18.74 -14.66
CA GLY A 604 10.89 -18.11 -15.19
C GLY A 604 11.88 -17.69 -14.10
N ARG A 605 13.01 -17.09 -14.50
CA ARG A 605 14.08 -16.71 -13.57
C ARG A 605 13.97 -15.26 -13.08
N TYR A 606 13.35 -14.33 -13.85
CA TYR A 606 13.30 -12.91 -13.45
C TYR A 606 12.51 -12.72 -12.14
N VAL A 607 11.39 -13.42 -11.99
CA VAL A 607 10.58 -13.36 -10.76
C VAL A 607 11.33 -13.88 -9.52
N LYS A 608 12.33 -14.75 -9.68
CA LYS A 608 13.12 -15.35 -8.59
C LYS A 608 14.25 -14.46 -8.10
N GLN A 609 14.58 -13.38 -8.84
CA GLN A 609 15.61 -12.43 -8.43
C GLN A 609 15.10 -11.60 -7.26
N ARG A 610 15.71 -11.74 -6.08
CA ARG A 610 15.43 -10.94 -4.89
C ARG A 610 16.34 -9.71 -4.81
N VAL A 611 15.88 -8.66 -4.08
CA VAL A 611 16.69 -7.48 -3.74
C VAL A 611 17.67 -7.81 -2.63
#